data_f7afe4d91e91ad14365f7addbc72e998
#
_entry.id   f7afe4d91e91ad14365f7addbc72e998
#
_cell.length_a   1.000
_cell.length_b   1.000
_cell.length_c   1.000
_cell.angle_alpha   90.00
_cell.angle_beta   90.00
_cell.angle_gamma   90.00
#
_symmetry.space_group_name_H-M   'P 1'
#
loop_
_entity.id
_entity.type
_entity.pdbx_description
1 polymer ?
#
loop_
_entity_poly.entity_id
_entity_poly.type
_entity_poly.pdbx_seq_one_letter_code
_entity_poly.pdbx_strand_id
1 'polypeptide(L)'
;PWGYEYVVYRNKNNLSVTLLKINYKQTTSLHCHPQKKSGFILLNGKALFQLGLRKKNTEVHLSPSKRMIARGLFHSIKSLSKEGLLALEFETPVDKKDLVRFKDVYGRRNKSYEGKEFTQNINSNFIKFKKPKIGVNQNYKFDNVDVSLEVHKNFNKLLKNKANTIFAILDGAVSDKNGRNVLSYGDIIRTNDLKVLSKVFKIKKQLSIVKVLKK
;
A
#
# COMPACT_ATOMS: atom_id res chain seq x y z
N PRO A 1 -7.93 -17.75 4.50
CA PRO A 1 -9.36 -18.01 4.29
C PRO A 1 -10.01 -16.99 3.35
N TRP A 2 -9.59 -15.70 3.40
CA TRP A 2 -10.15 -14.64 2.56
C TRP A 2 -9.47 -14.53 1.18
N GLY A 3 -8.38 -15.23 0.96
CA GLY A 3 -7.55 -15.20 -0.25
C GLY A 3 -6.12 -15.56 0.09
N TYR A 4 -5.19 -14.77 -0.44
CA TYR A 4 -3.77 -14.93 -0.10
C TYR A 4 -3.05 -13.58 -0.05
N GLU A 5 -1.90 -13.58 0.63
CA GLU A 5 -0.98 -12.45 0.68
C GLU A 5 0.46 -12.92 0.65
N TYR A 6 1.34 -12.08 0.12
CA TYR A 6 2.80 -12.29 0.21
C TYR A 6 3.56 -10.99 0.08
N VAL A 7 4.75 -10.94 0.69
CA VAL A 7 5.61 -9.75 0.66
C VAL A 7 6.29 -9.64 -0.70
N VAL A 8 6.00 -8.57 -1.45
CA VAL A 8 6.63 -8.26 -2.75
C VAL A 8 7.88 -7.41 -2.61
N TYR A 9 8.00 -6.62 -1.53
CA TYR A 9 9.15 -5.75 -1.27
C TYR A 9 9.33 -5.50 0.22
N ARG A 10 10.59 -5.39 0.65
CA ARG A 10 10.94 -4.96 2.01
C ARG A 10 12.15 -4.03 1.98
N ASN A 11 12.08 -2.91 2.68
CA ASN A 11 13.19 -2.01 2.96
C ASN A 11 13.59 -2.15 4.43
N LYS A 12 14.45 -3.14 4.73
CA LYS A 12 14.90 -3.47 6.10
C LYS A 12 13.69 -3.50 7.07
N ASN A 13 13.76 -2.71 8.15
CA ASN A 13 12.69 -2.60 9.15
C ASN A 13 11.74 -1.41 8.91
N ASN A 14 11.96 -0.63 7.86
CA ASN A 14 11.24 0.62 7.65
C ASN A 14 9.92 0.43 6.91
N LEU A 15 9.90 -0.45 5.91
CA LEU A 15 8.74 -0.65 5.05
C LEU A 15 8.62 -2.09 4.60
N SER A 16 7.41 -2.64 4.67
CA SER A 16 6.97 -3.84 3.96
C SER A 16 5.90 -3.47 2.94
N VAL A 17 5.99 -4.05 1.74
CA VAL A 17 4.92 -4.00 0.74
C VAL A 17 4.42 -5.42 0.51
N THR A 18 3.15 -5.63 0.77
CA THR A 18 2.47 -6.92 0.66
C THR A 18 1.46 -6.86 -0.49
N LEU A 19 1.46 -7.84 -1.35
CA LEU A 19 0.39 -8.02 -2.33
C LEU A 19 -0.72 -8.86 -1.69
N LEU A 20 -1.95 -8.36 -1.78
CA LEU A 20 -3.16 -8.97 -1.24
C LEU A 20 -4.09 -9.35 -2.40
N LYS A 21 -4.54 -10.61 -2.43
CA LYS A 21 -5.65 -11.06 -3.26
C LYS A 21 -6.80 -11.46 -2.33
N ILE A 22 -7.90 -10.71 -2.39
CA ILE A 22 -9.10 -10.98 -1.59
C ILE A 22 -10.19 -11.50 -2.51
N ASN A 23 -10.66 -12.71 -2.24
CA ASN A 23 -11.69 -13.38 -3.03
C ASN A 23 -13.04 -12.66 -2.93
N TYR A 24 -13.89 -12.84 -3.93
CA TYR A 24 -15.23 -12.24 -3.98
C TYR A 24 -16.01 -12.45 -2.69
N LYS A 25 -16.62 -11.38 -2.19
CA LYS A 25 -17.36 -11.31 -0.92
C LYS A 25 -16.56 -11.60 0.35
N GLN A 26 -15.29 -12.02 0.25
CA GLN A 26 -14.43 -12.23 1.41
C GLN A 26 -13.94 -10.91 2.00
N THR A 27 -13.59 -10.93 3.29
CA THR A 27 -13.14 -9.75 4.04
C THR A 27 -11.95 -10.09 4.92
N THR A 28 -11.02 -9.15 5.09
CA THR A 28 -9.98 -9.27 6.14
C THR A 28 -10.62 -9.16 7.53
N SER A 29 -9.90 -9.51 8.59
CA SER A 29 -10.36 -9.22 9.95
C SER A 29 -10.57 -7.70 10.16
N LEU A 30 -11.47 -7.32 11.06
CA LEU A 30 -11.52 -5.97 11.59
C LEU A 30 -10.45 -5.83 12.67
N HIS A 31 -9.37 -5.12 12.36
CA HIS A 31 -8.19 -4.99 13.21
C HIS A 31 -7.59 -3.58 13.15
N CYS A 32 -6.69 -3.29 14.04
CA CYS A 32 -5.85 -2.09 13.96
C CYS A 32 -4.38 -2.43 14.21
N HIS A 33 -3.53 -1.47 13.84
CA HIS A 33 -2.11 -1.47 14.12
C HIS A 33 -1.80 -0.29 15.05
N PRO A 34 -1.54 -0.52 16.34
CA PRO A 34 -1.25 0.56 17.30
C PRO A 34 -0.06 1.43 16.91
N GLN A 35 0.98 0.84 16.32
CA GLN A 35 2.26 1.51 16.03
C GLN A 35 2.50 1.73 14.54
N LYS A 36 1.97 0.88 13.67
CA LYS A 36 2.12 1.02 12.21
C LYS A 36 1.08 1.95 11.64
N LYS A 37 1.47 2.70 10.61
CA LYS A 37 0.54 3.21 9.60
C LYS A 37 0.51 2.24 8.43
N SER A 38 -0.65 2.06 7.82
CA SER A 38 -0.84 1.27 6.61
C SER A 38 -1.36 2.15 5.47
N GLY A 39 -1.00 1.79 4.25
CA GLY A 39 -1.53 2.42 3.05
C GLY A 39 -1.85 1.37 2.01
N PHE A 40 -2.95 1.54 1.30
CA PHE A 40 -3.41 0.61 0.27
C PHE A 40 -3.46 1.28 -1.09
N ILE A 41 -3.01 0.55 -2.13
CA ILE A 41 -3.27 0.89 -3.53
C ILE A 41 -4.02 -0.28 -4.15
N LEU A 42 -5.25 -0.04 -4.61
CA LEU A 42 -6.04 -1.02 -5.34
C LEU A 42 -5.54 -1.09 -6.78
N LEU A 43 -5.12 -2.29 -7.21
CA LEU A 43 -4.63 -2.55 -8.56
C LEU A 43 -5.73 -3.09 -9.47
N ASN A 44 -6.65 -3.87 -8.92
CA ASN A 44 -7.82 -4.38 -9.64
C ASN A 44 -9.00 -4.57 -8.68
N GLY A 45 -10.23 -4.39 -9.21
CA GLY A 45 -11.47 -4.65 -8.50
C GLY A 45 -12.01 -3.47 -7.70
N LYS A 46 -13.05 -3.76 -6.92
CA LYS A 46 -13.81 -2.83 -6.07
C LYS A 46 -13.77 -3.31 -4.63
N ALA A 47 -13.42 -2.41 -3.71
CA ALA A 47 -13.29 -2.68 -2.28
C ALA A 47 -14.30 -1.89 -1.47
N LEU A 48 -14.81 -2.50 -0.39
CA LEU A 48 -15.44 -1.81 0.72
C LEU A 48 -14.47 -1.77 1.89
N PHE A 49 -14.03 -0.58 2.29
CA PHE A 49 -13.29 -0.36 3.52
C PHE A 49 -14.29 -0.07 4.65
N GLN A 50 -14.18 -0.78 5.76
CA GLN A 50 -14.76 -0.35 7.03
C GLN A 50 -13.66 0.37 7.82
N LEU A 51 -13.95 1.57 8.33
CA LEU A 51 -13.03 2.41 9.11
C LEU A 51 -13.63 2.70 10.47
N GLY A 52 -12.93 2.25 11.52
CA GLY A 52 -13.43 2.27 12.90
C GLY A 52 -14.36 1.09 13.22
N LEU A 53 -14.85 1.06 14.45
CA LEU A 53 -15.63 -0.07 14.98
C LEU A 53 -17.09 -0.09 14.50
N ARG A 54 -17.62 1.05 14.08
CA ARG A 54 -19.02 1.17 13.66
C ARG A 54 -19.20 0.68 12.23
N LYS A 55 -20.10 -0.27 12.00
CA LYS A 55 -20.39 -0.85 10.68
C LYS A 55 -20.78 0.17 9.60
N LYS A 56 -21.40 1.29 9.99
CA LYS A 56 -21.81 2.35 9.06
C LYS A 56 -20.65 3.17 8.48
N ASN A 57 -19.49 3.17 9.13
CA ASN A 57 -18.32 3.91 8.67
C ASN A 57 -17.62 3.12 7.56
N THR A 58 -18.14 3.22 6.36
CA THR A 58 -17.63 2.49 5.19
C THR A 58 -17.40 3.42 4.02
N GLU A 59 -16.37 3.10 3.24
CA GLU A 59 -16.01 3.79 2.00
C GLU A 59 -15.87 2.76 0.88
N VAL A 60 -16.42 3.04 -0.30
CA VAL A 60 -16.26 2.22 -1.49
C VAL A 60 -15.19 2.80 -2.39
N HIS A 61 -14.22 1.97 -2.76
CA HIS A 61 -13.12 2.34 -3.63
C HIS A 61 -13.07 1.44 -4.86
N LEU A 62 -12.88 2.04 -6.04
CA LEU A 62 -12.66 1.35 -7.31
C LEU A 62 -11.20 1.54 -7.74
N SER A 63 -10.56 0.48 -8.26
CA SER A 63 -9.19 0.55 -8.78
C SER A 63 -9.06 1.43 -10.05
N PRO A 64 -7.95 2.17 -10.24
CA PRO A 64 -6.91 2.41 -9.26
C PRO A 64 -7.31 3.46 -8.22
N SER A 65 -7.13 3.15 -6.99
CA SER A 65 -7.37 4.09 -5.88
C SER A 65 -6.40 3.84 -4.73
N LYS A 66 -6.32 4.81 -3.82
CA LYS A 66 -5.48 4.72 -2.63
C LYS A 66 -6.28 4.97 -1.35
N ARG A 67 -5.87 4.34 -0.26
CA ARG A 67 -6.38 4.63 1.08
C ARG A 67 -5.25 4.55 2.11
N MET A 68 -5.08 5.61 2.91
CA MET A 68 -4.16 5.61 4.05
C MET A 68 -4.94 5.30 5.33
N ILE A 69 -4.37 4.46 6.19
CA ILE A 69 -4.92 4.09 7.49
C ILE A 69 -3.97 4.61 8.58
N ALA A 70 -4.50 5.43 9.46
CA ALA A 70 -3.73 5.95 10.59
C ALA A 70 -3.47 4.85 11.64
N ARG A 71 -2.45 5.06 12.45
CA ARG A 71 -2.14 4.21 13.62
C ARG A 71 -3.38 4.12 14.52
N GLY A 72 -3.64 2.92 15.04
CA GLY A 72 -4.77 2.66 15.94
C GLY A 72 -6.15 2.68 15.29
N LEU A 73 -6.28 3.05 14.01
CA LEU A 73 -7.57 3.03 13.34
C LEU A 73 -7.96 1.61 12.95
N PHE A 74 -9.05 1.10 13.55
CA PHE A 74 -9.63 -0.18 13.16
C PHE A 74 -10.10 -0.16 11.71
N HIS A 75 -9.74 -1.18 10.96
CA HIS A 75 -10.10 -1.28 9.55
C HIS A 75 -10.28 -2.73 9.09
N SER A 76 -11.07 -2.91 8.07
CA SER A 76 -11.18 -4.14 7.29
C SER A 76 -11.43 -3.82 5.83
N ILE A 77 -11.10 -4.77 4.94
CA ILE A 77 -11.27 -4.63 3.50
C ILE A 77 -12.07 -5.82 2.99
N LYS A 78 -13.19 -5.54 2.32
CA LYS A 78 -14.03 -6.55 1.68
C LYS A 78 -13.98 -6.39 0.16
N SER A 79 -13.82 -7.50 -0.56
CA SER A 79 -13.91 -7.53 -2.01
C SER A 79 -15.37 -7.50 -2.48
N LEU A 80 -15.69 -6.57 -3.40
CA LEU A 80 -17.00 -6.43 -4.03
C LEU A 80 -17.01 -6.90 -5.49
N SER A 81 -15.85 -7.21 -6.08
CA SER A 81 -15.72 -7.66 -7.48
C SER A 81 -15.73 -9.17 -7.57
N LYS A 82 -16.42 -9.73 -8.59
CA LYS A 82 -16.51 -11.18 -8.84
C LYS A 82 -15.13 -11.82 -9.04
N GLU A 83 -14.21 -11.12 -9.71
CA GLU A 83 -12.82 -11.53 -9.95
C GLU A 83 -11.94 -11.40 -8.70
N GLY A 84 -12.52 -10.93 -7.60
CA GLY A 84 -11.81 -10.57 -6.38
C GLY A 84 -11.17 -9.18 -6.45
N LEU A 85 -10.42 -8.86 -5.41
CA LEU A 85 -9.68 -7.61 -5.25
C LEU A 85 -8.19 -7.90 -5.26
N LEU A 86 -7.42 -7.10 -5.99
CA LEU A 86 -5.95 -7.11 -5.93
C LEU A 86 -5.46 -5.76 -5.42
N ALA A 87 -4.63 -5.77 -4.38
CA ALA A 87 -4.12 -4.56 -3.76
C ALA A 87 -2.66 -4.70 -3.33
N LEU A 88 -1.97 -3.58 -3.23
CA LEU A 88 -0.69 -3.47 -2.50
C LEU A 88 -0.97 -2.81 -1.15
N GLU A 89 -0.49 -3.42 -0.08
CA GLU A 89 -0.46 -2.86 1.27
C GLU A 89 0.95 -2.43 1.61
N PHE A 90 1.10 -1.20 2.07
CA PHE A 90 2.35 -0.58 2.52
C PHE A 90 2.27 -0.41 4.03
N GLU A 91 3.16 -1.04 4.79
CA GLU A 91 3.19 -0.99 6.25
C GLU A 91 4.51 -0.42 6.76
N THR A 92 4.45 0.54 7.68
CA THR A 92 5.65 1.15 8.29
C THR A 92 5.42 1.56 9.75
N PRO A 93 6.35 1.25 10.68
CA PRO A 93 7.49 0.36 10.55
C PRO A 93 7.08 -1.11 10.36
N VAL A 94 8.06 -1.97 10.04
CA VAL A 94 7.80 -3.41 9.89
C VAL A 94 7.78 -4.08 11.26
N ASP A 95 6.59 -4.37 11.76
CA ASP A 95 6.38 -5.18 12.97
C ASP A 95 5.15 -6.09 12.78
N LYS A 96 5.40 -7.40 12.68
CA LYS A 96 4.32 -8.39 12.51
C LYS A 96 3.48 -8.60 13.76
N LYS A 97 4.00 -8.25 14.95
CA LYS A 97 3.29 -8.39 16.22
C LYS A 97 2.33 -7.24 16.50
N ASP A 98 2.50 -6.12 15.78
CA ASP A 98 1.66 -4.93 15.91
C ASP A 98 0.30 -5.12 15.23
N LEU A 99 -0.55 -5.95 15.85
CA LEU A 99 -1.87 -6.32 15.34
C LEU A 99 -2.85 -6.58 16.49
N VAL A 100 -3.92 -5.81 16.57
CA VAL A 100 -5.04 -6.00 17.50
C VAL A 100 -6.30 -6.33 16.71
N ARG A 101 -6.79 -7.57 16.81
CA ARG A 101 -8.03 -8.00 16.14
C ARG A 101 -9.23 -7.78 17.05
N PHE A 102 -10.20 -7.02 16.54
CA PHE A 102 -11.49 -6.82 17.20
C PHE A 102 -12.51 -7.86 16.77
N LYS A 103 -12.60 -8.11 15.45
CA LYS A 103 -13.53 -9.08 14.87
C LYS A 103 -12.89 -9.86 13.74
N ASP A 104 -13.05 -11.16 13.76
CA ASP A 104 -12.61 -12.06 12.69
C ASP A 104 -13.66 -13.12 12.41
N VAL A 105 -14.04 -13.28 11.14
CA VAL A 105 -15.06 -14.27 10.72
C VAL A 105 -14.47 -15.66 10.50
N TYR A 106 -13.16 -15.82 10.65
CA TYR A 106 -12.44 -17.08 10.42
C TYR A 106 -11.87 -17.70 11.70
N GLY A 107 -12.30 -17.24 12.88
CA GLY A 107 -11.90 -17.82 14.17
C GLY A 107 -10.48 -17.48 14.64
N ARG A 108 -9.82 -16.44 14.08
CA ARG A 108 -8.44 -16.06 14.39
C ARG A 108 -8.30 -14.97 15.46
N ARG A 109 -9.37 -14.67 16.21
CA ARG A 109 -9.43 -13.53 17.14
C ARG A 109 -8.26 -13.48 18.13
N ASN A 110 -7.82 -14.64 18.61
CA ASN A 110 -6.75 -14.77 19.61
C ASN A 110 -5.37 -15.10 18.99
N LYS A 111 -5.23 -15.10 17.67
CA LYS A 111 -3.96 -15.33 16.98
C LYS A 111 -3.33 -14.01 16.58
N SER A 112 -2.10 -13.74 17.04
CA SER A 112 -1.37 -12.49 16.76
C SER A 112 -0.94 -12.35 15.30
N TYR A 113 -0.72 -13.46 14.60
CA TYR A 113 -0.34 -13.49 13.16
C TYR A 113 -0.67 -14.85 12.55
N GLU A 114 -0.90 -14.90 11.26
CA GLU A 114 -1.04 -16.16 10.53
C GLU A 114 0.32 -16.83 10.41
N GLY A 115 0.42 -18.09 10.87
CA GLY A 115 1.69 -18.81 10.93
C GLY A 115 2.34 -19.06 9.56
N LYS A 116 3.58 -19.54 9.56
CA LYS A 116 4.39 -19.87 8.37
C LYS A 116 3.68 -20.82 7.39
N GLU A 117 2.78 -21.64 7.88
CA GLU A 117 1.95 -22.62 7.13
C GLU A 117 1.13 -22.00 5.99
N PHE A 118 0.74 -20.72 6.10
CA PHE A 118 0.00 -20.01 5.05
C PHE A 118 0.90 -19.26 4.06
N THR A 119 2.21 -19.21 4.32
CA THR A 119 3.20 -18.51 3.49
C THR A 119 4.12 -19.44 2.71
N GLN A 120 4.01 -20.77 2.90
CA GLN A 120 4.97 -21.75 2.37
C GLN A 120 4.78 -22.17 0.91
N ASN A 121 3.63 -21.92 0.28
CA ASN A 121 3.37 -22.28 -1.12
C ASN A 121 3.47 -21.06 -2.04
N ILE A 122 4.63 -20.40 -2.04
CA ILE A 122 4.93 -19.33 -3.00
C ILE A 122 5.45 -20.00 -4.28
N ASN A 123 4.59 -20.12 -5.29
CA ASN A 123 4.98 -20.57 -6.64
C ASN A 123 5.95 -19.57 -7.27
N SER A 124 6.81 -20.03 -8.16
CA SER A 124 7.81 -19.25 -8.91
C SER A 124 7.26 -18.05 -9.71
N ASN A 125 5.94 -17.97 -9.88
CA ASN A 125 5.24 -16.93 -10.65
C ASN A 125 4.86 -15.67 -9.82
N PHE A 126 5.27 -15.61 -8.55
CA PHE A 126 4.97 -14.44 -7.72
C PHE A 126 5.81 -13.23 -8.10
N ILE A 127 5.15 -12.08 -8.26
CA ILE A 127 5.80 -10.80 -8.50
C ILE A 127 6.67 -10.44 -7.30
N LYS A 128 7.95 -10.15 -7.57
CA LYS A 128 8.88 -9.64 -6.57
C LYS A 128 9.50 -8.34 -7.07
N PHE A 129 9.34 -7.29 -6.29
CA PHE A 129 9.95 -6.00 -6.59
C PHE A 129 11.44 -6.03 -6.23
N LYS A 130 12.30 -5.74 -7.20
CA LYS A 130 13.73 -5.54 -6.94
C LYS A 130 13.95 -4.15 -6.35
N LYS A 131 15.04 -3.96 -5.60
CA LYS A 131 15.42 -2.65 -5.08
C LYS A 131 15.53 -1.64 -6.24
N PRO A 132 14.79 -0.51 -6.20
CA PRO A 132 14.86 0.48 -7.26
C PRO A 132 16.27 1.09 -7.39
N LYS A 133 16.68 1.36 -8.64
CA LYS A 133 17.97 1.98 -8.97
C LYS A 133 17.74 3.19 -9.88
N ILE A 134 18.60 4.20 -9.76
CA ILE A 134 18.56 5.39 -10.63
C ILE A 134 18.74 4.95 -12.09
N GLY A 135 17.90 5.48 -12.98
CA GLY A 135 17.95 5.19 -14.41
C GLY A 135 17.40 3.82 -14.84
N VAL A 136 16.95 2.99 -13.88
CA VAL A 136 16.37 1.68 -14.16
C VAL A 136 14.92 1.65 -13.75
N ASN A 137 14.02 1.56 -14.70
CA ASN A 137 12.59 1.36 -14.43
C ASN A 137 12.26 -0.14 -14.46
N GLN A 138 11.54 -0.59 -13.44
CA GLN A 138 10.95 -1.92 -13.39
C GLN A 138 9.46 -1.78 -13.64
N ASN A 139 8.94 -2.46 -14.66
CA ASN A 139 7.55 -2.34 -15.08
C ASN A 139 6.82 -3.66 -14.86
N TYR A 140 5.61 -3.58 -14.29
CA TYR A 140 4.71 -4.69 -14.02
C TYR A 140 3.35 -4.33 -14.59
N LYS A 141 2.77 -5.23 -15.41
CA LYS A 141 1.47 -5.02 -16.02
C LYS A 141 0.40 -5.78 -15.25
N PHE A 142 -0.67 -5.09 -14.89
CA PHE A 142 -1.91 -5.65 -14.38
C PHE A 142 -3.04 -5.30 -15.35
N ASP A 143 -4.19 -5.93 -15.20
CA ASP A 143 -5.29 -5.77 -16.17
C ASP A 143 -5.65 -4.29 -16.41
N ASN A 144 -5.89 -3.54 -15.34
CA ASN A 144 -6.38 -2.15 -15.39
C ASN A 144 -5.31 -1.09 -15.12
N VAL A 145 -4.11 -1.50 -14.72
CA VAL A 145 -3.06 -0.55 -14.30
C VAL A 145 -1.68 -1.03 -14.73
N ASP A 146 -0.81 -0.07 -14.97
CA ASP A 146 0.63 -0.27 -15.07
C ASP A 146 1.28 0.17 -13.75
N VAL A 147 2.17 -0.67 -13.24
CA VAL A 147 2.96 -0.41 -12.03
C VAL A 147 4.42 -0.29 -12.41
N SER A 148 5.09 0.79 -12.00
CA SER A 148 6.54 0.93 -12.20
C SER A 148 7.24 1.30 -10.91
N LEU A 149 8.49 0.83 -10.77
CA LEU A 149 9.39 1.24 -9.71
C LEU A 149 10.44 2.18 -10.28
N GLU A 150 10.55 3.35 -9.69
CA GLU A 150 11.37 4.44 -10.21
C GLU A 150 12.14 5.12 -9.08
N VAL A 151 13.26 5.80 -9.42
CA VAL A 151 14.04 6.64 -8.49
C VAL A 151 14.19 8.04 -9.06
N HIS A 152 13.85 9.03 -8.26
CA HIS A 152 13.88 10.46 -8.65
C HIS A 152 14.69 11.30 -7.67
N LYS A 153 15.49 12.23 -8.18
CA LYS A 153 16.22 13.23 -7.38
C LYS A 153 15.46 14.55 -7.25
N ASN A 154 14.46 14.79 -8.11
CA ASN A 154 13.59 15.96 -8.12
C ASN A 154 12.18 15.60 -8.60
N PHE A 155 11.26 16.53 -8.55
CA PHE A 155 9.86 16.33 -8.93
C PHE A 155 9.61 16.40 -10.45
N ASN A 156 10.55 16.86 -11.29
CA ASN A 156 10.28 17.23 -12.68
C ASN A 156 9.54 16.16 -13.49
N LYS A 157 9.99 14.88 -13.42
CA LYS A 157 9.32 13.77 -14.11
C LYS A 157 8.02 13.37 -13.44
N LEU A 158 7.95 13.43 -12.09
CA LEU A 158 6.76 13.06 -11.33
C LEU A 158 5.59 13.98 -11.63
N LEU A 159 5.83 15.29 -11.72
CA LEU A 159 4.80 16.31 -11.96
C LEU A 159 4.21 16.28 -13.38
N LYS A 160 4.91 15.64 -14.34
CA LYS A 160 4.42 15.47 -15.73
C LYS A 160 3.37 14.34 -15.86
N ASN A 161 3.16 13.53 -14.82
CA ASN A 161 2.18 12.45 -14.87
C ASN A 161 0.74 12.99 -14.81
N LYS A 162 -0.23 12.15 -15.27
CA LYS A 162 -1.66 12.47 -15.17
C LYS A 162 -2.05 12.75 -13.71
N ALA A 163 -3.04 13.62 -13.50
CA ALA A 163 -3.48 14.12 -12.20
C ALA A 163 -3.72 13.02 -11.14
N ASN A 164 -4.30 11.91 -11.56
CA ASN A 164 -4.69 10.79 -10.70
C ASN A 164 -3.64 9.68 -10.59
N THR A 165 -2.43 9.85 -11.18
CA THR A 165 -1.34 8.90 -11.00
C THR A 165 -0.99 8.80 -9.52
N ILE A 166 -0.86 7.59 -9.01
CA ILE A 166 -0.61 7.30 -7.59
C ILE A 166 0.88 6.97 -7.42
N PHE A 167 1.50 7.56 -6.41
CA PHE A 167 2.87 7.27 -6.00
C PHE A 167 2.89 6.80 -4.55
N ALA A 168 3.59 5.68 -4.27
CA ALA A 168 3.89 5.23 -2.92
C ALA A 168 5.40 5.29 -2.68
N ILE A 169 5.82 5.79 -1.54
CA ILE A 169 7.24 5.97 -1.21
C ILE A 169 7.81 4.67 -0.65
N LEU A 170 8.83 4.13 -1.32
CA LEU A 170 9.59 2.96 -0.88
C LEU A 170 10.83 3.33 -0.07
N ASP A 171 11.47 4.45 -0.43
CA ASP A 171 12.68 4.94 0.23
C ASP A 171 12.86 6.43 -0.02
N GLY A 172 13.55 7.10 0.91
CA GLY A 172 13.76 8.54 0.86
C GLY A 172 12.62 9.33 1.51
N ALA A 173 12.68 10.65 1.37
CA ALA A 173 11.72 11.57 1.97
C ALA A 173 11.56 12.85 1.17
N VAL A 174 10.41 13.49 1.34
CA VAL A 174 10.13 14.87 0.93
C VAL A 174 10.09 15.71 2.19
N SER A 175 10.87 16.78 2.25
CA SER A 175 11.11 17.57 3.45
C SER A 175 10.97 19.07 3.20
N ASP A 176 10.67 19.80 4.27
CA ASP A 176 10.76 21.26 4.30
C ASP A 176 12.23 21.75 4.37
N LYS A 177 12.42 23.07 4.36
CA LYS A 177 13.73 23.71 4.47
C LYS A 177 14.45 23.42 5.81
N ASN A 178 13.71 23.06 6.85
CA ASN A 178 14.23 22.71 8.17
C ASN A 178 14.52 21.21 8.32
N GLY A 179 14.34 20.41 7.25
CA GLY A 179 14.60 18.97 7.24
C GLY A 179 13.47 18.13 7.81
N ARG A 180 12.30 18.71 8.17
CA ARG A 180 11.13 17.94 8.64
C ARG A 180 10.47 17.26 7.47
N ASN A 181 10.27 15.95 7.59
CA ASN A 181 9.66 15.14 6.55
C ASN A 181 8.14 15.35 6.51
N VAL A 182 7.61 15.67 5.33
CA VAL A 182 6.16 15.70 5.04
C VAL A 182 5.70 14.40 4.40
N LEU A 183 6.58 13.73 3.65
CA LEU A 183 6.35 12.40 3.09
C LEU A 183 7.57 11.52 3.36
N SER A 184 7.34 10.25 3.67
CA SER A 184 8.36 9.24 3.96
C SER A 184 7.88 7.84 3.61
N TYR A 185 8.57 6.81 4.07
CA TYR A 185 8.23 5.40 3.87
C TYR A 185 6.74 5.12 4.01
N GLY A 186 6.15 4.45 3.02
CA GLY A 186 4.77 4.00 3.02
C GLY A 186 3.73 5.08 2.76
N ASP A 187 4.10 6.36 2.66
CA ASP A 187 3.16 7.41 2.27
C ASP A 187 2.76 7.26 0.81
N ILE A 188 1.46 7.48 0.54
CA ILE A 188 0.86 7.34 -0.78
C ILE A 188 0.21 8.65 -1.17
N ILE A 189 0.60 9.19 -2.32
CA ILE A 189 0.17 10.50 -2.79
C ILE A 189 -0.23 10.46 -4.27
N ARG A 190 -1.08 11.38 -4.72
CA ARG A 190 -1.40 11.59 -6.14
C ARG A 190 -0.57 12.72 -6.73
N THR A 191 -0.47 12.76 -8.06
CA THR A 191 0.22 13.84 -8.78
C THR A 191 -0.29 15.21 -8.38
N ASN A 192 -1.60 15.41 -8.24
CA ASN A 192 -2.17 16.71 -7.87
C ASN A 192 -1.71 17.18 -6.50
N ASP A 193 -1.75 16.29 -5.50
CA ASP A 193 -1.30 16.63 -4.15
C ASP A 193 0.22 16.88 -4.14
N LEU A 194 0.99 16.10 -4.93
CA LEU A 194 2.43 16.27 -5.07
C LEU A 194 2.79 17.61 -5.72
N LYS A 195 1.98 18.11 -6.68
CA LYS A 195 2.14 19.44 -7.28
C LYS A 195 2.02 20.55 -6.23
N VAL A 196 1.09 20.42 -5.27
CA VAL A 196 0.94 21.38 -4.18
C VAL A 196 2.16 21.33 -3.27
N LEU A 197 2.56 20.14 -2.83
CA LEU A 197 3.71 19.97 -1.95
C LEU A 197 5.02 20.44 -2.59
N SER A 198 5.22 20.23 -3.88
CA SER A 198 6.47 20.60 -4.59
C SER A 198 6.76 22.10 -4.62
N LYS A 199 5.77 22.96 -4.33
CA LYS A 199 5.98 24.42 -4.22
C LYS A 199 6.76 24.81 -2.97
N VAL A 200 6.68 24.01 -1.90
CA VAL A 200 7.26 24.33 -0.58
C VAL A 200 8.31 23.32 -0.16
N PHE A 201 8.13 22.04 -0.54
CA PHE A 201 8.97 20.92 -0.10
C PHE A 201 9.87 20.41 -1.21
N LYS A 202 10.97 19.75 -0.85
CA LYS A 202 11.96 19.17 -1.79
C LYS A 202 12.23 17.71 -1.48
N ILE A 203 12.65 16.95 -2.48
CA ILE A 203 13.19 15.61 -2.28
C ILE A 203 14.54 15.75 -1.58
N LYS A 204 14.73 15.13 -0.41
CA LYS A 204 15.90 15.31 0.46
C LYS A 204 17.21 14.86 -0.21
N LYS A 205 17.26 13.72 -0.86
CA LYS A 205 18.40 13.20 -1.64
C LYS A 205 17.89 12.55 -2.92
N GLN A 206 17.14 11.50 -2.74
CA GLN A 206 16.42 10.76 -3.77
C GLN A 206 15.16 10.14 -3.19
N LEU A 207 14.22 9.84 -4.06
CA LEU A 207 12.94 9.22 -3.72
C LEU A 207 12.76 7.97 -4.56
N SER A 208 12.69 6.81 -3.92
CA SER A 208 12.31 5.55 -4.57
C SER A 208 10.81 5.35 -4.40
N ILE A 209 10.12 5.08 -5.48
CA ILE A 209 8.66 5.02 -5.49
C ILE A 209 8.13 3.78 -6.23
N VAL A 210 6.92 3.40 -5.88
CA VAL A 210 5.98 2.66 -6.75
C VAL A 210 5.07 3.69 -7.40
N LYS A 211 5.01 3.69 -8.73
CA LYS A 211 4.05 4.48 -9.49
C LYS A 211 2.97 3.56 -10.04
N VAL A 212 1.71 3.94 -9.88
CA VAL A 212 0.54 3.23 -10.41
C VAL A 212 -0.24 4.16 -11.33
N LEU A 213 -0.38 3.74 -12.58
CA LEU A 213 -1.05 4.48 -13.63
C LEU A 213 -2.23 3.66 -14.16
N LYS A 214 -3.40 4.29 -14.29
CA LYS A 214 -4.54 3.69 -15.00
C LYS A 214 -4.22 3.62 -16.50
N LYS A 215 -4.45 2.47 -17.09
CA LYS A 215 -4.38 2.27 -18.54
C LYS A 215 -5.44 3.07 -19.28
#